data_30a4021b1a7962a0c6f00af4f0917bd8
#
_entry.id   30a4021b1a7962a0c6f00af4f0917bd8
#
_cell.length_a   1.000
_cell.length_b   1.000
_cell.length_c   1.000
_cell.angle_alpha   90.00
_cell.angle_beta   90.00
_cell.angle_gamma   90.00
#
_symmetry.space_group_name_H-M   'P 1'
#
loop_
_entity.id
_entity.type
_entity.pdbx_description
1 polymer ?
#
loop_
_entity_poly.entity_id
_entity_poly.type
_entity_poly.pdbx_seq_one_letter_code
_entity_poly.pdbx_strand_id
1 'polypeptide(L)'
;MLQSFPLVRLAALDLDGTLLNRNNEVTLATRQAIARAVEHGVVVVPATGRPLASLPPVVAKLPGIRYAITSNGAAVWDLGDDPMGAVHSRYANAAQRHTSEPACLLHRLMPTAVAREAFDLFQQYDGELSVFSDGLAIKTPEGIAKLTSRTAHFLSSEARQNLTDGRFTVIPGIESWMSRHAHEIEKLCMFFDSTEKTAAALPKFQAIPGVAVVQGSPDNIEVTAAGVDKGSALLALADLLAVSYTHLRAHETLMNL
;
A
#
# COMPACT_ATOMS: atom_id res chain seq x y z
N MET A 1 -10.38 38.08 16.87
CA MET A 1 -11.28 37.00 16.41
C MET A 1 -10.39 35.75 16.22
N LEU A 2 -10.56 34.72 17.05
CA LEU A 2 -9.92 33.44 16.83
C LEU A 2 -10.56 32.83 15.58
N GLN A 3 -9.79 32.66 14.53
CA GLN A 3 -10.23 31.89 13.35
C GLN A 3 -10.60 30.50 13.86
N SER A 4 -11.90 30.15 13.80
CA SER A 4 -12.34 28.78 14.06
C SER A 4 -11.78 27.93 12.91
N PHE A 5 -10.75 27.15 13.18
CA PHE A 5 -10.30 26.14 12.24
C PHE A 5 -11.44 25.14 12.00
N PRO A 6 -11.69 24.74 10.76
CA PRO A 6 -12.70 23.73 10.48
C PRO A 6 -12.40 22.46 11.27
N LEU A 7 -13.43 21.88 11.88
CA LEU A 7 -13.30 20.64 12.66
C LEU A 7 -12.83 19.51 11.73
N VAL A 8 -11.66 18.94 12.02
CA VAL A 8 -11.17 17.77 11.28
C VAL A 8 -12.04 16.57 11.62
N ARG A 9 -12.54 15.86 10.62
CA ARG A 9 -13.37 14.66 10.76
C ARG A 9 -12.75 13.41 10.15
N LEU A 10 -11.83 13.58 9.20
CA LEU A 10 -11.13 12.50 8.54
C LEU A 10 -9.66 12.90 8.35
N ALA A 11 -8.74 12.03 8.80
CA ALA A 11 -7.29 12.24 8.70
C ALA A 11 -6.62 11.02 8.09
N ALA A 12 -5.95 11.20 6.95
CA ALA A 12 -5.11 10.18 6.34
C ALA A 12 -3.65 10.36 6.77
N LEU A 13 -3.02 9.26 7.16
CA LEU A 13 -1.63 9.22 7.60
C LEU A 13 -0.85 8.23 6.75
N ASP A 14 0.20 8.71 6.07
CA ASP A 14 1.18 7.83 5.44
C ASP A 14 1.91 6.99 6.49
N LEU A 15 2.40 5.83 6.09
CA LEU A 15 3.06 4.91 7.02
C LEU A 15 4.55 5.16 7.11
N ASP A 16 5.26 4.98 6.02
CA ASP A 16 6.71 4.90 6.00
C ASP A 16 7.35 6.28 6.13
N GLY A 17 8.03 6.53 7.24
CA GLY A 17 8.63 7.83 7.53
C GLY A 17 7.66 8.88 8.11
N THR A 18 6.37 8.55 8.27
CA THR A 18 5.34 9.43 8.87
C THR A 18 4.77 8.80 10.14
N LEU A 19 3.88 7.81 10.01
CA LEU A 19 3.28 7.12 11.16
C LEU A 19 4.27 6.14 11.82
N LEU A 20 5.10 5.50 11.00
CA LEU A 20 6.14 4.59 11.42
C LEU A 20 7.49 5.31 11.48
N ASN A 21 8.20 5.15 12.60
CA ASN A 21 9.59 5.58 12.73
C ASN A 21 10.55 4.65 11.94
N ARG A 22 11.84 4.95 11.94
CA ARG A 22 12.88 4.15 11.27
C ARG A 22 12.99 2.70 11.77
N ASN A 23 12.43 2.39 12.93
CA ASN A 23 12.37 1.04 13.50
C ASN A 23 11.07 0.32 13.18
N ASN A 24 10.22 0.87 12.29
CA ASN A 24 8.86 0.38 12.01
C ASN A 24 7.93 0.37 13.24
N GLU A 25 8.09 1.34 14.14
CA GLU A 25 7.29 1.46 15.35
C GLU A 25 6.44 2.73 15.32
N VAL A 26 5.25 2.67 15.91
CA VAL A 26 4.44 3.85 16.23
C VAL A 26 4.83 4.32 17.63
N THR A 27 5.34 5.54 17.76
CA THR A 27 5.77 6.09 19.06
C THR A 27 4.60 6.21 20.04
N LEU A 28 4.89 6.22 21.33
CA LEU A 28 3.86 6.43 22.35
C LEU A 28 3.13 7.76 22.17
N ALA A 29 3.85 8.82 21.82
CA ALA A 29 3.27 10.14 21.58
C ALA A 29 2.28 10.11 20.39
N THR A 30 2.65 9.43 19.28
CA THR A 30 1.80 9.26 18.11
C THR A 30 0.56 8.45 18.46
N ARG A 31 0.69 7.33 19.19
CA ARG A 31 -0.46 6.52 19.65
C ARG A 31 -1.44 7.33 20.48
N GLN A 32 -0.93 8.14 21.43
CA GLN A 32 -1.75 9.01 22.27
C GLN A 32 -2.45 10.12 21.46
N ALA A 33 -1.77 10.68 20.45
CA ALA A 33 -2.36 11.68 19.57
C ALA A 33 -3.51 11.09 18.74
N ILE A 34 -3.32 9.90 18.17
CA ILE A 34 -4.36 9.18 17.42
C ILE A 34 -5.53 8.84 18.33
N ALA A 35 -5.28 8.30 19.53
CA ALA A 35 -6.35 7.99 20.48
C ALA A 35 -7.21 9.23 20.79
N ARG A 36 -6.57 10.37 21.09
CA ARG A 36 -7.29 11.64 21.30
C ARG A 36 -8.08 12.10 20.08
N ALA A 37 -7.52 11.97 18.87
CA ALA A 37 -8.23 12.32 17.65
C ALA A 37 -9.50 11.47 17.48
N VAL A 38 -9.39 10.16 17.70
CA VAL A 38 -10.51 9.21 17.64
C VAL A 38 -11.56 9.50 18.69
N GLU A 39 -11.18 9.82 19.93
CA GLU A 39 -12.08 10.25 21.01
C GLU A 39 -12.86 11.52 20.64
N HIS A 40 -12.30 12.39 19.81
CA HIS A 40 -12.96 13.59 19.28
C HIS A 40 -13.74 13.31 17.96
N GLY A 41 -13.95 12.06 17.60
CA GLY A 41 -14.73 11.66 16.42
C GLY A 41 -14.00 11.81 15.10
N VAL A 42 -12.67 11.90 15.09
CA VAL A 42 -11.87 11.90 13.85
C VAL A 42 -11.69 10.47 13.37
N VAL A 43 -12.06 10.18 12.14
CA VAL A 43 -11.72 8.93 11.46
C VAL A 43 -10.26 9.01 11.03
N VAL A 44 -9.40 8.14 11.56
CA VAL A 44 -7.98 8.06 11.21
C VAL A 44 -7.76 6.90 10.25
N VAL A 45 -7.12 7.18 9.10
CA VAL A 45 -6.95 6.23 8.00
C VAL A 45 -5.48 6.12 7.63
N PRO A 46 -4.84 4.96 7.80
CA PRO A 46 -3.54 4.70 7.20
C PRO A 46 -3.66 4.68 5.67
N ALA A 47 -2.77 5.43 4.98
CA ALA A 47 -2.73 5.55 3.54
C ALA A 47 -1.32 5.19 3.04
N THR A 48 -1.17 4.05 2.37
CA THR A 48 0.14 3.47 2.09
C THR A 48 0.28 2.96 0.66
N GLY A 49 1.53 2.89 0.18
CA GLY A 49 1.88 2.15 -1.03
C GLY A 49 1.89 0.62 -0.85
N ARG A 50 1.80 0.12 0.38
CA ARG A 50 1.79 -1.32 0.68
C ARG A 50 0.45 -1.96 0.30
N PRO A 51 0.42 -3.25 -0.06
CA PRO A 51 -0.84 -4.00 -0.18
C PRO A 51 -1.43 -4.27 1.20
N LEU A 52 -2.71 -4.62 1.28
CA LEU A 52 -3.41 -4.87 2.54
C LEU A 52 -2.71 -5.91 3.42
N ALA A 53 -2.28 -7.03 2.84
CA ALA A 53 -1.58 -8.10 3.56
C ALA A 53 -0.26 -7.65 4.23
N SER A 54 0.30 -6.52 3.79
CA SER A 54 1.51 -5.91 4.35
C SER A 54 1.21 -4.75 5.31
N LEU A 55 -0.05 -4.54 5.70
CA LEU A 55 -0.40 -3.56 6.72
C LEU A 55 0.21 -4.01 8.06
N PRO A 56 1.10 -3.19 8.69
CA PRO A 56 1.78 -3.62 9.91
C PRO A 56 0.81 -3.86 11.06
N PRO A 57 0.97 -4.95 11.83
CA PRO A 57 0.13 -5.22 13.01
C PRO A 57 0.10 -4.07 14.02
N VAL A 58 1.21 -3.33 14.15
CA VAL A 58 1.31 -2.18 15.05
C VAL A 58 0.40 -1.03 14.61
N VAL A 59 0.07 -0.92 13.33
CA VAL A 59 -0.85 0.07 12.78
C VAL A 59 -2.29 -0.43 12.88
N ALA A 60 -2.56 -1.67 12.46
CA ALA A 60 -3.89 -2.25 12.54
C ALA A 60 -4.45 -2.33 13.98
N LYS A 61 -3.57 -2.38 14.98
CA LYS A 61 -3.94 -2.38 16.42
C LYS A 61 -4.11 -0.99 17.03
N LEU A 62 -3.94 0.09 16.26
CA LEU A 62 -4.18 1.43 16.79
C LEU A 62 -5.67 1.66 17.06
N PRO A 63 -6.01 2.38 18.14
CA PRO A 63 -7.40 2.67 18.46
C PRO A 63 -8.14 3.34 17.30
N GLY A 64 -9.33 2.85 16.97
CA GLY A 64 -10.23 3.45 15.99
C GLY A 64 -9.78 3.33 14.51
N ILE A 65 -8.74 2.55 14.21
CA ILE A 65 -8.43 2.21 12.82
C ILE A 65 -9.49 1.23 12.33
N ARG A 66 -10.28 1.68 11.37
CA ARG A 66 -11.32 0.88 10.70
C ARG A 66 -11.11 0.82 9.20
N TYR A 67 -10.60 1.88 8.60
CA TYR A 67 -10.38 1.96 7.16
C TYR A 67 -8.89 1.97 6.84
N ALA A 68 -8.53 1.50 5.64
CA ALA A 68 -7.17 1.60 5.13
C ALA A 68 -7.19 1.92 3.63
N ILE A 69 -6.29 2.81 3.20
CA ILE A 69 -5.99 3.08 1.79
C ILE A 69 -4.67 2.38 1.48
N THR A 70 -4.67 1.49 0.48
CA THR A 70 -3.52 0.63 0.13
C THR A 70 -3.17 0.74 -1.34
N SER A 71 -2.02 0.17 -1.72
CA SER A 71 -1.57 0.11 -3.12
C SER A 71 -1.59 1.50 -3.80
N ASN A 72 -1.10 2.56 -3.10
CA ASN A 72 -1.10 3.95 -3.54
C ASN A 72 -2.51 4.51 -3.86
N GLY A 73 -3.57 3.99 -3.23
CA GLY A 73 -4.93 4.43 -3.48
C GLY A 73 -5.72 3.56 -4.47
N ALA A 74 -5.13 2.47 -4.96
CA ALA A 74 -5.83 1.51 -5.82
C ALA A 74 -6.93 0.77 -5.06
N ALA A 75 -6.79 0.58 -3.73
CA ALA A 75 -7.83 -0.06 -2.93
C ALA A 75 -8.09 0.71 -1.63
N VAL A 76 -9.38 0.76 -1.25
CA VAL A 76 -9.85 1.25 0.05
C VAL A 76 -10.62 0.14 0.73
N TRP A 77 -10.28 -0.14 1.97
CA TRP A 77 -10.81 -1.25 2.75
C TRP A 77 -11.57 -0.77 3.99
N ASP A 78 -12.70 -1.39 4.28
CA ASP A 78 -13.31 -1.42 5.61
C ASP A 78 -12.83 -2.70 6.32
N LEU A 79 -12.06 -2.51 7.37
CA LEU A 79 -11.48 -3.61 8.16
C LEU A 79 -12.41 -4.06 9.30
N GLY A 80 -13.56 -3.39 9.45
CA GLY A 80 -14.51 -3.66 10.54
C GLY A 80 -13.95 -3.27 11.91
N ASP A 81 -14.47 -3.93 12.94
CA ASP A 81 -14.14 -3.64 14.34
C ASP A 81 -12.91 -4.43 14.85
N ASP A 82 -12.44 -5.41 14.09
CA ASP A 82 -11.20 -6.16 14.34
C ASP A 82 -10.27 -6.11 13.11
N PRO A 83 -9.56 -5.01 12.88
CA PRO A 83 -8.70 -4.84 11.71
C PRO A 83 -7.61 -5.90 11.58
N MET A 84 -7.07 -6.37 12.72
CA MET A 84 -6.06 -7.44 12.72
C MET A 84 -6.63 -8.78 12.29
N GLY A 85 -7.78 -9.15 12.86
CA GLY A 85 -8.48 -10.36 12.50
C GLY A 85 -8.92 -10.33 11.04
N ALA A 86 -9.43 -9.19 10.56
CA ALA A 86 -9.82 -9.00 9.18
C ALA A 86 -8.67 -9.22 8.19
N VAL A 87 -7.51 -8.58 8.42
CA VAL A 87 -6.32 -8.76 7.56
C VAL A 87 -5.83 -10.21 7.59
N HIS A 88 -5.73 -10.83 8.77
CA HIS A 88 -5.31 -12.24 8.88
C HIS A 88 -6.31 -13.19 8.24
N SER A 89 -7.62 -12.97 8.45
CA SER A 89 -8.67 -13.88 7.95
C SER A 89 -8.69 -13.96 6.43
N ARG A 90 -8.53 -12.81 5.75
CA ARG A 90 -8.58 -12.75 4.28
C ARG A 90 -7.50 -13.62 3.62
N TYR A 91 -6.32 -13.69 4.23
CA TYR A 91 -5.16 -14.39 3.65
C TYR A 91 -4.83 -15.71 4.37
N ALA A 92 -5.64 -16.10 5.35
CA ALA A 92 -5.52 -17.37 6.03
C ALA A 92 -6.08 -18.52 5.18
N ASN A 93 -5.65 -19.76 5.48
CA ASN A 93 -6.27 -20.95 4.91
C ASN A 93 -7.75 -21.02 5.30
N ALA A 94 -8.57 -21.63 4.43
CA ALA A 94 -10.03 -21.73 4.62
C ALA A 94 -10.46 -22.25 6.01
N ALA A 95 -9.61 -23.07 6.66
CA ALA A 95 -9.86 -23.59 8.02
C ALA A 95 -9.59 -22.55 9.14
N GLN A 96 -8.95 -21.42 8.83
CA GLN A 96 -8.55 -20.36 9.78
C GLN A 96 -9.32 -19.07 9.56
N ARG A 97 -10.27 -19.03 8.62
CA ARG A 97 -11.06 -17.83 8.34
C ARG A 97 -11.98 -17.53 9.52
N HIS A 98 -11.82 -16.34 10.07
CA HIS A 98 -12.73 -15.76 11.06
C HIS A 98 -13.87 -15.02 10.36
N THR A 99 -14.94 -14.70 11.09
CA THR A 99 -16.21 -14.19 10.57
C THR A 99 -16.17 -12.75 10.04
N SER A 100 -15.05 -12.04 10.15
CA SER A 100 -14.89 -10.64 9.71
C SER A 100 -13.84 -10.53 8.61
N GLU A 101 -14.25 -10.74 7.35
CA GLU A 101 -13.38 -10.41 6.21
C GLU A 101 -13.45 -8.90 5.93
N PRO A 102 -12.32 -8.24 5.57
CA PRO A 102 -12.33 -6.84 5.17
C PRO A 102 -13.13 -6.67 3.88
N ALA A 103 -13.97 -5.65 3.84
CA ALA A 103 -14.71 -5.29 2.65
C ALA A 103 -13.91 -4.30 1.79
N CYS A 104 -13.72 -4.59 0.52
CA CYS A 104 -13.17 -3.62 -0.42
C CYS A 104 -14.25 -2.62 -0.81
N LEU A 105 -14.12 -1.37 -0.34
CA LEU A 105 -15.07 -0.28 -0.62
C LEU A 105 -14.82 0.39 -1.97
N LEU A 106 -13.56 0.42 -2.39
CA LEU A 106 -13.12 0.98 -3.65
C LEU A 106 -11.98 0.14 -4.20
N HIS A 107 -12.09 -0.25 -5.48
CA HIS A 107 -11.05 -1.01 -6.17
C HIS A 107 -10.83 -0.37 -7.55
N ARG A 108 -9.69 0.29 -7.74
CA ARG A 108 -9.29 0.96 -8.98
C ARG A 108 -8.17 0.19 -9.63
N LEU A 109 -8.55 -0.76 -10.46
CA LEU A 109 -7.62 -1.65 -11.14
C LEU A 109 -7.03 -0.99 -12.39
N MET A 110 -5.84 -1.41 -12.76
CA MET A 110 -5.23 -1.03 -14.04
C MET A 110 -6.04 -1.64 -15.19
N PRO A 111 -6.31 -0.89 -16.28
CA PRO A 111 -6.84 -1.50 -17.50
C PRO A 111 -5.93 -2.64 -17.96
N THR A 112 -6.51 -3.78 -18.35
CA THR A 112 -5.77 -5.02 -18.67
C THR A 112 -4.63 -4.81 -19.67
N ALA A 113 -4.86 -4.02 -20.72
CA ALA A 113 -3.82 -3.73 -21.72
C ALA A 113 -2.67 -2.92 -21.12
N VAL A 114 -2.99 -1.92 -20.27
CA VAL A 114 -2.00 -1.07 -19.60
C VAL A 114 -1.18 -1.88 -18.57
N ALA A 115 -1.84 -2.75 -17.80
CA ALA A 115 -1.17 -3.63 -16.85
C ALA A 115 -0.18 -4.57 -17.55
N ARG A 116 -0.55 -5.13 -18.73
CA ARG A 116 0.33 -5.98 -19.53
C ARG A 116 1.51 -5.19 -20.09
N GLU A 117 1.26 -4.03 -20.69
CA GLU A 117 2.32 -3.18 -21.26
C GLU A 117 3.35 -2.78 -20.19
N ALA A 118 2.88 -2.34 -19.01
CA ALA A 118 3.75 -2.00 -17.92
C ALA A 118 4.52 -3.22 -17.38
N PHE A 119 3.86 -4.38 -17.26
CA PHE A 119 4.51 -5.62 -16.85
C PHE A 119 5.59 -6.07 -17.84
N ASP A 120 5.28 -6.07 -19.14
CA ASP A 120 6.23 -6.47 -20.21
C ASP A 120 7.45 -5.51 -20.23
N LEU A 121 7.24 -4.24 -19.93
CA LEU A 121 8.34 -3.29 -19.78
C LEU A 121 9.19 -3.60 -18.55
N PHE A 122 8.60 -3.94 -17.40
CA PHE A 122 9.36 -4.35 -16.21
C PHE A 122 10.20 -5.61 -16.47
N GLN A 123 9.70 -6.56 -17.25
CA GLN A 123 10.42 -7.79 -17.58
C GLN A 123 11.69 -7.56 -18.39
N GLN A 124 11.90 -6.37 -18.96
CA GLN A 124 13.14 -6.00 -19.66
C GLN A 124 14.27 -5.58 -18.70
N TYR A 125 13.97 -5.48 -17.41
CA TYR A 125 14.92 -5.06 -16.39
C TYR A 125 15.16 -6.14 -15.36
N ASP A 126 16.38 -6.15 -14.84
CA ASP A 126 16.73 -6.98 -13.69
C ASP A 126 16.42 -6.22 -12.39
N GLY A 127 15.56 -6.78 -11.56
CA GLY A 127 15.11 -6.14 -10.33
C GLY A 127 14.19 -7.04 -9.50
N GLU A 128 13.72 -6.51 -8.38
CA GLU A 128 12.77 -7.16 -7.50
C GLU A 128 11.36 -6.71 -7.88
N LEU A 129 10.70 -7.45 -8.79
CA LEU A 129 9.32 -7.17 -9.20
C LEU A 129 8.31 -7.70 -8.18
N SER A 130 7.33 -6.87 -7.88
CA SER A 130 6.11 -7.21 -7.13
C SER A 130 4.89 -6.83 -7.95
N VAL A 131 3.94 -7.74 -8.05
CA VAL A 131 2.62 -7.51 -8.65
C VAL A 131 1.59 -7.45 -7.52
N PHE A 132 0.81 -6.37 -7.43
CA PHE A 132 -0.19 -6.20 -6.39
C PHE A 132 -1.56 -6.50 -6.96
N SER A 133 -2.27 -7.43 -6.33
CA SER A 133 -3.60 -7.87 -6.73
C SER A 133 -4.37 -8.34 -5.51
N ASP A 134 -5.61 -7.92 -5.39
CA ASP A 134 -6.53 -8.27 -4.30
C ASP A 134 -5.93 -8.09 -2.89
N GLY A 135 -5.17 -6.98 -2.71
CA GLY A 135 -4.50 -6.64 -1.47
C GLY A 135 -3.28 -7.51 -1.12
N LEU A 136 -2.82 -8.36 -2.04
CA LEU A 136 -1.61 -9.18 -1.91
C LEU A 136 -0.47 -8.63 -2.75
N ALA A 137 0.77 -8.89 -2.33
CA ALA A 137 1.94 -8.77 -3.19
C ALA A 137 2.34 -10.16 -3.70
N ILE A 138 2.36 -10.31 -5.02
CA ILE A 138 2.74 -11.53 -5.72
C ILE A 138 4.17 -11.37 -6.20
N LYS A 139 5.00 -12.36 -5.92
CA LYS A 139 6.43 -12.39 -6.28
C LYS A 139 6.82 -13.75 -6.84
N THR A 140 7.93 -13.78 -7.55
CA THR A 140 8.59 -15.04 -7.91
C THR A 140 9.55 -15.48 -6.79
N PRO A 141 9.99 -16.77 -6.80
CA PRO A 141 11.06 -17.22 -5.89
C PRO A 141 12.33 -16.38 -6.01
N GLU A 142 12.69 -15.97 -7.24
CA GLU A 142 13.84 -15.10 -7.52
C GLU A 142 13.63 -13.69 -6.95
N GLY A 143 12.41 -13.15 -7.06
CA GLY A 143 12.03 -11.86 -6.47
C GLY A 143 12.15 -11.88 -4.94
N ILE A 144 11.76 -12.98 -4.30
CA ILE A 144 11.96 -13.18 -2.86
C ILE A 144 13.44 -13.25 -2.49
N ALA A 145 14.25 -13.97 -3.29
CA ALA A 145 15.69 -14.04 -3.06
C ALA A 145 16.36 -12.67 -3.17
N LYS A 146 15.99 -11.85 -4.16
CA LYS A 146 16.47 -10.46 -4.30
C LYS A 146 16.04 -9.58 -3.13
N LEU A 147 14.76 -9.64 -2.70
CA LEU A 147 14.27 -8.93 -1.52
C LEU A 147 15.08 -9.29 -0.29
N THR A 148 15.30 -10.58 -0.04
CA THR A 148 16.05 -11.07 1.11
C THR A 148 17.50 -10.58 1.08
N SER A 149 18.15 -10.63 -0.08
CA SER A 149 19.52 -10.13 -0.26
C SER A 149 19.60 -8.62 -0.01
N ARG A 150 18.70 -7.84 -0.60
CA ARG A 150 18.65 -6.37 -0.45
C ARG A 150 18.43 -5.94 0.99
N THR A 151 17.59 -6.66 1.72
CA THR A 151 17.25 -6.34 3.13
C THR A 151 18.22 -6.96 4.14
N ALA A 152 19.14 -7.84 3.70
CA ALA A 152 20.07 -8.57 4.57
C ALA A 152 20.94 -7.65 5.44
N HIS A 153 21.26 -6.45 4.98
CA HIS A 153 22.10 -5.49 5.70
C HIS A 153 21.33 -4.62 6.71
N PHE A 154 20.00 -4.59 6.63
CA PHE A 154 19.16 -3.68 7.44
C PHE A 154 18.26 -4.41 8.44
N LEU A 155 18.06 -5.71 8.29
CA LEU A 155 17.13 -6.48 9.11
C LEU A 155 17.81 -7.62 9.84
N SER A 156 17.41 -7.88 11.09
CA SER A 156 17.78 -9.08 11.83
C SER A 156 17.29 -10.35 11.11
N SER A 157 17.89 -11.51 11.41
CA SER A 157 17.46 -12.79 10.84
C SER A 157 15.98 -13.10 11.10
N GLU A 158 15.49 -12.75 12.28
CA GLU A 158 14.08 -12.89 12.66
C GLU A 158 13.17 -11.92 11.88
N ALA A 159 13.57 -10.66 11.70
CA ALA A 159 12.83 -9.70 10.88
C ALA A 159 12.81 -10.09 9.40
N ARG A 160 13.85 -10.75 8.87
CA ARG A 160 13.89 -11.29 7.51
C ARG A 160 12.93 -12.46 7.34
N GLN A 161 12.85 -13.35 8.31
CA GLN A 161 11.93 -14.48 8.31
C GLN A 161 10.47 -13.97 8.36
N ASN A 162 10.20 -12.92 9.14
CA ASN A 162 8.90 -12.25 9.20
C ASN A 162 8.52 -11.49 7.93
N LEU A 163 9.47 -11.15 7.04
CA LEU A 163 9.16 -10.53 5.74
C LEU A 163 8.45 -11.51 4.79
N THR A 164 8.72 -12.80 4.94
CA THR A 164 8.17 -13.84 4.05
C THR A 164 6.93 -14.52 4.62
N ASP A 165 6.66 -14.39 5.92
CA ASP A 165 5.53 -15.05 6.57
C ASP A 165 4.19 -14.40 6.21
N GLY A 166 3.53 -14.96 5.18
CA GLY A 166 2.15 -14.64 4.79
C GLY A 166 1.91 -13.29 4.12
N ARG A 167 2.97 -12.48 3.91
CA ARG A 167 2.85 -11.15 3.27
C ARG A 167 2.93 -11.19 1.75
N PHE A 168 3.45 -12.27 1.21
CA PHE A 168 3.64 -12.46 -0.22
C PHE A 168 3.05 -13.78 -0.66
N THR A 169 2.41 -13.76 -1.83
CA THR A 169 2.10 -14.97 -2.58
C THR A 169 3.25 -15.26 -3.52
N VAL A 170 3.92 -16.39 -3.34
CA VAL A 170 5.06 -16.78 -4.19
C VAL A 170 4.59 -17.72 -5.28
N ILE A 171 4.82 -17.33 -6.54
CA ILE A 171 4.45 -18.13 -7.72
C ILE A 171 5.65 -18.27 -8.67
N PRO A 172 5.90 -19.46 -9.21
CA PRO A 172 7.06 -19.69 -10.08
C PRO A 172 6.88 -19.18 -11.51
N GLY A 173 5.70 -18.86 -11.96
CA GLY A 173 5.41 -18.49 -13.36
C GLY A 173 4.57 -17.22 -13.42
N ILE A 174 5.20 -16.07 -13.14
CA ILE A 174 4.49 -14.79 -13.05
C ILE A 174 3.91 -14.35 -14.40
N GLU A 175 4.56 -14.67 -15.52
CA GLU A 175 4.07 -14.38 -16.88
C GLU A 175 2.77 -15.16 -17.17
N SER A 176 2.77 -16.44 -16.83
CA SER A 176 1.58 -17.29 -16.97
C SER A 176 0.45 -16.86 -16.04
N TRP A 177 0.79 -16.36 -14.86
CA TRP A 177 -0.18 -15.79 -13.94
C TRP A 177 -0.72 -14.46 -14.49
N MET A 178 0.13 -13.54 -14.92
CA MET A 178 -0.25 -12.26 -15.53
C MET A 178 -1.13 -12.43 -16.78
N SER A 179 -0.90 -13.47 -17.60
CA SER A 179 -1.74 -13.73 -18.77
C SER A 179 -3.21 -13.97 -18.43
N ARG A 180 -3.50 -14.48 -17.25
CA ARG A 180 -4.86 -14.76 -16.75
C ARG A 180 -5.44 -13.67 -15.85
N HIS A 181 -4.57 -12.94 -15.11
CA HIS A 181 -4.97 -12.05 -14.02
C HIS A 181 -4.66 -10.56 -14.26
N ALA A 182 -4.25 -10.18 -15.48
CA ALA A 182 -3.91 -8.78 -15.79
C ALA A 182 -5.07 -7.79 -15.58
N HIS A 183 -6.30 -8.27 -15.44
CA HIS A 183 -7.50 -7.47 -15.15
C HIS A 183 -7.72 -7.23 -13.64
N GLU A 184 -6.87 -7.79 -12.77
CA GLU A 184 -6.97 -7.70 -11.31
C GLU A 184 -5.83 -6.89 -10.68
N ILE A 185 -5.05 -6.16 -11.49
CA ILE A 185 -3.83 -5.51 -11.03
C ILE A 185 -4.12 -4.15 -10.41
N GLU A 186 -3.76 -4.00 -9.14
CA GLU A 186 -3.78 -2.75 -8.39
C GLU A 186 -2.56 -1.89 -8.70
N LYS A 187 -1.37 -2.51 -8.64
CA LYS A 187 -0.07 -1.84 -8.78
C LYS A 187 1.00 -2.82 -9.23
N LEU A 188 1.94 -2.32 -10.01
CA LEU A 188 3.23 -2.96 -10.27
C LEU A 188 4.33 -2.16 -9.57
N CYS A 189 5.30 -2.83 -8.97
CA CYS A 189 6.41 -2.18 -8.29
C CYS A 189 7.69 -2.98 -8.53
N MET A 190 8.75 -2.30 -8.94
CA MET A 190 10.08 -2.91 -9.04
C MET A 190 11.09 -2.09 -8.27
N PHE A 191 11.91 -2.76 -7.49
CA PHE A 191 13.16 -2.23 -7.00
C PHE A 191 14.29 -2.67 -7.92
N PHE A 192 14.96 -1.70 -8.50
CA PHE A 192 16.09 -1.90 -9.39
C PHE A 192 17.37 -2.13 -8.58
N ASP A 193 18.38 -2.69 -9.20
CA ASP A 193 19.69 -2.94 -8.59
C ASP A 193 20.59 -1.70 -8.56
N SER A 194 20.19 -0.60 -9.26
CA SER A 194 20.87 0.71 -9.15
C SER A 194 19.93 1.87 -9.49
N THR A 195 20.24 3.03 -8.91
CA THR A 195 19.53 4.29 -9.15
C THR A 195 19.68 4.81 -10.58
N GLU A 196 20.83 4.52 -11.24
CA GLU A 196 21.07 4.88 -12.63
C GLU A 196 20.14 4.12 -13.58
N LYS A 197 19.92 2.81 -13.32
CA LYS A 197 18.97 2.00 -14.10
C LYS A 197 17.55 2.47 -13.88
N THR A 198 17.19 2.81 -12.65
CA THR A 198 15.88 3.39 -12.33
C THR A 198 15.66 4.70 -13.09
N ALA A 199 16.62 5.62 -13.05
CA ALA A 199 16.55 6.91 -13.74
C ALA A 199 16.43 6.73 -15.27
N ALA A 200 17.12 5.74 -15.86
CA ALA A 200 17.04 5.44 -17.28
C ALA A 200 15.69 4.78 -17.68
N ALA A 201 15.09 4.01 -16.77
CA ALA A 201 13.82 3.34 -16.99
C ALA A 201 12.60 4.27 -16.82
N LEU A 202 12.66 5.17 -15.84
CA LEU A 202 11.53 6.03 -15.43
C LEU A 202 10.80 6.71 -16.59
N PRO A 203 11.47 7.38 -17.56
CA PRO A 203 10.78 8.03 -18.67
C PRO A 203 9.98 7.06 -19.54
N LYS A 204 10.42 5.80 -19.65
CA LYS A 204 9.71 4.78 -20.46
C LYS A 204 8.40 4.39 -19.80
N PHE A 205 8.38 4.24 -18.48
CA PHE A 205 7.13 3.97 -17.74
C PHE A 205 6.19 5.17 -17.80
N GLN A 206 6.73 6.38 -17.66
CA GLN A 206 5.94 7.62 -17.76
C GLN A 206 5.33 7.83 -19.16
N ALA A 207 5.91 7.22 -20.19
CA ALA A 207 5.40 7.29 -21.56
C ALA A 207 4.23 6.33 -21.84
N ILE A 208 3.95 5.36 -20.96
CA ILE A 208 2.81 4.44 -21.12
C ILE A 208 1.52 5.22 -20.89
N PRO A 209 0.59 5.27 -21.87
CA PRO A 209 -0.68 5.95 -21.65
C PRO A 209 -1.55 5.24 -20.62
N GLY A 210 -2.19 6.00 -19.73
CA GLY A 210 -3.12 5.43 -18.76
C GLY A 210 -2.49 4.93 -17.46
N VAL A 211 -1.21 5.27 -17.21
CA VAL A 211 -0.55 5.00 -15.92
C VAL A 211 -0.32 6.26 -15.10
N ALA A 212 -0.22 6.09 -13.81
CA ALA A 212 0.45 6.99 -12.87
C ALA A 212 1.73 6.31 -12.39
N VAL A 213 2.85 7.05 -12.42
CA VAL A 213 4.16 6.53 -12.04
C VAL A 213 4.69 7.33 -10.87
N VAL A 214 5.07 6.66 -9.79
CA VAL A 214 5.67 7.26 -8.59
C VAL A 214 6.95 6.54 -8.20
N GLN A 215 7.80 7.21 -7.45
CA GLN A 215 9.00 6.67 -6.82
C GLN A 215 8.88 6.85 -5.31
N GLY A 216 8.85 5.75 -4.55
CA GLY A 216 8.92 5.76 -3.10
C GLY A 216 10.37 5.84 -2.58
N SER A 217 11.33 5.52 -3.44
CA SER A 217 12.78 5.63 -3.20
C SER A 217 13.51 5.82 -4.54
N PRO A 218 14.78 6.29 -4.54
CA PRO A 218 15.54 6.50 -5.78
C PRO A 218 15.76 5.23 -6.63
N ASP A 219 15.62 4.07 -6.03
CA ASP A 219 15.86 2.76 -6.65
C ASP A 219 14.57 2.01 -7.02
N ASN A 220 13.37 2.64 -6.88
CA ASN A 220 12.14 1.98 -7.27
C ASN A 220 11.29 2.76 -8.28
N ILE A 221 10.45 2.03 -9.00
CA ILE A 221 9.36 2.55 -9.82
C ILE A 221 8.09 1.81 -9.44
N GLU A 222 7.04 2.57 -9.17
CA GLU A 222 5.68 2.07 -8.88
C GLU A 222 4.72 2.59 -9.93
N VAL A 223 3.89 1.70 -10.46
CA VAL A 223 2.95 2.00 -11.55
C VAL A 223 1.55 1.58 -11.14
N THR A 224 0.62 2.52 -11.19
CA THR A 224 -0.82 2.32 -10.97
C THR A 224 -1.60 2.81 -12.20
N ALA A 225 -2.92 2.65 -12.21
CA ALA A 225 -3.76 3.29 -13.22
C ALA A 225 -3.70 4.82 -13.10
N ALA A 226 -3.85 5.52 -14.22
CA ALA A 226 -3.92 6.98 -14.23
C ALA A 226 -5.05 7.49 -13.31
N GLY A 227 -4.76 8.56 -12.55
CA GLY A 227 -5.69 9.14 -11.59
C GLY A 227 -5.85 8.34 -10.29
N VAL A 228 -5.07 7.27 -10.10
CA VAL A 228 -5.00 6.52 -8.86
C VAL A 228 -3.87 7.07 -8.01
N ASP A 229 -4.23 7.66 -6.88
CA ASP A 229 -3.33 8.15 -5.85
C ASP A 229 -4.03 8.13 -4.47
N LYS A 230 -3.27 8.28 -3.39
CA LYS A 230 -3.80 8.28 -2.02
C LYS A 230 -4.82 9.40 -1.78
N GLY A 231 -4.61 10.57 -2.40
CA GLY A 231 -5.50 11.72 -2.27
C GLY A 231 -6.86 11.47 -2.91
N SER A 232 -6.89 10.96 -4.15
CA SER A 232 -8.13 10.61 -4.84
C SER A 232 -8.90 9.49 -4.13
N ALA A 233 -8.18 8.53 -3.52
CA ALA A 233 -8.80 7.48 -2.71
C ALA A 233 -9.37 8.03 -1.39
N LEU A 234 -8.68 8.98 -0.75
CA LEU A 234 -9.17 9.67 0.46
C LEU A 234 -10.44 10.47 0.17
N LEU A 235 -10.49 11.19 -0.95
CA LEU A 235 -11.69 11.93 -1.36
C LEU A 235 -12.86 10.97 -1.58
N ALA A 236 -12.66 9.86 -2.27
CA ALA A 236 -13.69 8.86 -2.47
C ALA A 236 -14.18 8.23 -1.14
N LEU A 237 -13.28 7.97 -0.20
CA LEU A 237 -13.65 7.50 1.14
C LEU A 237 -14.43 8.58 1.91
N ALA A 238 -14.04 9.86 1.79
CA ALA A 238 -14.77 10.96 2.41
C ALA A 238 -16.22 11.06 1.90
N ASP A 239 -16.42 10.90 0.61
CA ASP A 239 -17.76 10.87 0.00
C ASP A 239 -18.59 9.70 0.56
N LEU A 240 -18.00 8.49 0.64
CA LEU A 240 -18.66 7.31 1.23
C LEU A 240 -19.06 7.53 2.70
N LEU A 241 -18.23 8.27 3.46
CA LEU A 241 -18.49 8.60 4.87
C LEU A 241 -19.29 9.88 5.08
N ALA A 242 -19.74 10.54 4.02
CA ALA A 242 -20.41 11.85 4.05
C ALA A 242 -19.62 12.94 4.82
N VAL A 243 -18.27 12.93 4.63
CA VAL A 243 -17.35 13.92 5.20
C VAL A 243 -16.95 14.92 4.13
N SER A 244 -17.27 16.22 4.35
CA SER A 244 -16.83 17.28 3.45
C SER A 244 -15.29 17.38 3.42
N TYR A 245 -14.70 17.61 2.24
CA TYR A 245 -13.26 17.76 2.08
C TYR A 245 -12.67 18.97 2.81
N THR A 246 -13.47 19.95 3.23
CA THR A 246 -13.00 21.02 4.15
C THR A 246 -12.60 20.48 5.52
N HIS A 247 -13.08 19.29 5.88
CA HIS A 247 -12.79 18.59 7.13
C HIS A 247 -11.74 17.49 7.00
N LEU A 248 -11.06 17.41 5.83
CA LEU A 248 -9.99 16.47 5.58
C LEU A 248 -8.63 17.01 6.00
N ARG A 249 -7.76 16.11 6.42
CA ARG A 249 -6.32 16.34 6.57
C ARG A 249 -5.57 15.12 6.06
N ALA A 250 -4.45 15.36 5.43
CA ALA A 250 -3.52 14.32 5.02
C ALA A 250 -2.12 14.70 5.48
N HIS A 251 -1.35 13.73 5.91
CA HIS A 251 0.06 13.87 6.24
C HIS A 251 0.86 12.85 5.45
N GLU A 252 1.71 13.33 4.57
CA GLU A 252 2.55 12.56 3.67
C GLU A 252 4.03 12.76 3.98
N THR A 253 4.85 11.77 3.64
CA THR A 253 6.30 11.91 3.61
C THR A 253 6.70 12.77 2.41
N LEU A 254 7.67 13.68 2.60
CA LEU A 254 8.15 14.62 1.55
C LEU A 254 8.57 13.95 0.23
N MET A 255 8.90 12.65 0.24
CA MET A 255 9.28 11.90 -0.96
C MET A 255 8.07 11.46 -1.81
N ASN A 256 6.84 11.66 -1.32
CA ASN A 256 5.60 11.28 -2.01
C ASN A 256 4.77 12.51 -2.44
N LEU A 257 5.34 13.70 -2.32
CA LEU A 257 4.82 14.98 -2.83
C LEU A 257 5.52 15.32 -4.15
#